data_a5ad268d1461ec553573246848b36476
#
_entry.id   a5ad268d1461ec553573246848b36476
#
_cell.length_a   1.000
_cell.length_b   1.000
_cell.length_c   1.000
_cell.angle_alpha   90.00
_cell.angle_beta   90.00
_cell.angle_gamma   90.00
#
_symmetry.space_group_name_H-M   'P 1'
#
loop_
_entity.id
_entity.type
_entity.pdbx_description
1 polymer ?
#
loop_
_entity_poly.entity_id
_entity_poly.type
_entity_poly.pdbx_seq_one_letter_code
_entity_poly.pdbx_strand_id
1 'polypeptide(L)' 'MASTVIGAGITIEGEVTSDDDVVVQGTLRGKLHAKEGVTVDAGAIVEA' A
#
# COMPACT_ATOMS: atom_id res chain seq x y z
N MET A 1 -5.36 7.56 15.06
CA MET A 1 -5.52 6.49 14.12
C MET A 1 -5.42 6.98 12.72
N ALA A 2 -4.44 6.56 12.05
CA ALA A 2 -4.21 6.98 10.68
C ALA A 2 -4.08 5.75 9.80
N SER A 3 -4.72 5.79 8.65
CA SER A 3 -4.56 4.76 7.64
C SER A 3 -3.78 5.35 6.49
N THR A 4 -2.89 4.56 5.94
CA THR A 4 -2.15 4.98 4.77
C THR A 4 -2.95 4.55 3.55
N VAL A 5 -3.29 5.53 2.71
CA VAL A 5 -4.06 5.24 1.50
C VAL A 5 -3.20 5.60 0.30
N ILE A 6 -2.99 4.63 -0.57
CA ILE A 6 -2.30 4.85 -1.83
C ILE A 6 -3.38 4.93 -2.89
N GLY A 7 -3.65 6.14 -3.36
CA GLY A 7 -4.75 6.38 -4.27
C GLY A 7 -4.51 5.86 -5.67
N ALA A 8 -5.58 5.80 -6.45
CA ALA A 8 -5.50 5.39 -7.84
C ALA A 8 -4.60 6.35 -8.60
N GLY A 9 -3.78 5.82 -9.48
CA GLY A 9 -2.86 6.64 -10.26
C GLY A 9 -1.52 6.89 -9.60
N ILE A 10 -1.36 6.47 -8.36
CA ILE A 10 -0.10 6.63 -7.65
C ILE A 10 0.74 5.37 -7.83
N THR A 11 2.00 5.56 -8.18
CA THR A 11 2.95 4.45 -8.31
C THR A 11 4.03 4.63 -7.25
N ILE A 12 4.22 3.63 -6.43
CA ILE A 12 5.25 3.64 -5.41
C ILE A 12 6.25 2.54 -5.69
N GLU A 13 7.54 2.91 -5.70
CA GLU A 13 8.61 1.95 -5.88
C GLU A 13 9.55 2.06 -4.70
N GLY A 14 9.92 0.92 -4.14
CA GLY A 14 10.84 0.87 -3.04
C GLY A 14 10.23 0.19 -1.83
N GLU A 15 10.53 0.72 -0.64
CA GLU A 15 10.07 0.11 0.59
C GLU A 15 9.09 1.01 1.30
N VAL A 16 7.98 0.45 1.71
CA VAL A 16 6.95 1.16 2.46
C VAL A 16 6.77 0.46 3.79
N THR A 17 6.84 1.23 4.87
CA THR A 17 6.63 0.71 6.21
C THR A 17 5.56 1.54 6.88
N SER A 18 4.59 0.89 7.47
CA SER A 18 3.51 1.56 8.15
C SER A 18 3.17 0.85 9.45
N ASP A 19 2.83 1.62 10.47
CA ASP A 19 2.39 1.07 11.75
C ASP A 19 0.89 0.83 11.78
N ASP A 20 0.18 1.36 10.83
CA ASP A 20 -1.28 1.26 10.76
C ASP A 20 -1.69 0.50 9.51
N ASP A 21 -2.99 0.48 9.24
CA ASP A 21 -3.51 -0.15 8.04
C ASP A 21 -3.03 0.58 6.79
N VAL A 22 -2.82 -0.19 5.75
CA VAL A 22 -2.46 0.36 4.45
C VAL A 22 -3.52 -0.07 3.45
N VAL A 23 -4.06 0.89 2.73
CA VAL A 23 -5.02 0.62 1.67
C VAL A 23 -4.36 0.96 0.34
N VAL A 24 -4.24 -0.01 -0.54
CA VAL A 24 -3.59 0.17 -1.82
C VAL A 24 -4.67 0.21 -2.90
N GLN A 25 -4.77 1.34 -3.58
CA GLN A 25 -5.68 1.50 -4.69
C GLN A 25 -4.94 1.77 -5.99
N GLY A 26 -3.64 1.93 -5.92
CA GLY A 26 -2.80 2.21 -7.07
C GLY A 26 -1.79 1.09 -7.29
N THR A 27 -0.56 1.45 -7.60
CA THR A 27 0.50 0.49 -7.89
C THR A 27 1.58 0.59 -6.82
N LEU A 28 1.97 -0.54 -6.28
CA LEU A 28 3.07 -0.62 -5.32
C LEU A 28 4.04 -1.68 -5.79
N ARG A 29 5.29 -1.29 -5.93
CA ARG A 29 6.36 -2.21 -6.34
C ARG A 29 7.48 -2.14 -5.32
N GLY A 30 7.93 -3.29 -4.86
CA GLY A 30 9.01 -3.38 -3.89
C GLY A 30 8.56 -4.12 -2.65
N LYS A 31 8.82 -3.52 -1.48
CA LYS A 31 8.48 -4.14 -0.21
C LYS A 31 7.43 -3.33 0.51
N LEU A 32 6.52 -4.03 1.15
CA LEU A 32 5.49 -3.40 1.95
C LEU A 32 5.41 -4.10 3.29
N HIS A 33 5.50 -3.32 4.35
CA HIS A 33 5.33 -3.80 5.71
C HIS A 33 4.27 -2.98 6.40
N ALA A 34 3.26 -3.64 6.93
CA ALA A 34 2.24 -2.97 7.71
C ALA A 34 1.97 -3.81 8.95
N LYS A 35 1.96 -3.17 10.11
CA LYS A 35 1.77 -3.92 11.36
C LYS A 35 0.33 -4.33 11.55
N GLU A 36 -0.61 -3.51 11.11
CA GLU A 36 -2.02 -3.80 11.32
C GLU A 36 -2.56 -4.68 10.21
N GLY A 37 -2.39 -4.27 9.00
CA GLY A 37 -2.89 -5.04 7.87
C GLY A 37 -2.79 -4.27 6.58
N VAL A 38 -2.99 -4.98 5.49
CA VAL A 38 -2.93 -4.39 4.16
C VAL A 38 -4.20 -4.75 3.42
N THR A 39 -4.84 -3.74 2.87
CA THR A 39 -6.01 -3.93 2.04
C THR A 39 -5.64 -3.53 0.62
N VAL A 40 -5.87 -4.44 -0.32
CA VAL A 40 -5.60 -4.18 -1.72
C VAL A 40 -6.93 -4.09 -2.44
N ASP A 41 -7.19 -2.94 -3.03
CA ASP A 41 -8.44 -2.70 -3.72
C ASP A 41 -8.44 -3.38 -5.09
N ALA A 42 -9.62 -3.57 -5.64
CA ALA A 42 -9.74 -4.14 -6.98
C ALA A 42 -9.08 -3.19 -7.97
N GLY A 43 -8.25 -3.71 -8.83
CA GLY A 43 -7.52 -2.89 -9.78
C GLY A 43 -6.19 -2.41 -9.29
N ALA A 44 -5.89 -2.61 -8.01
CA ALA A 44 -4.58 -2.27 -7.49
C ALA A 44 -3.56 -3.33 -7.88
N ILE A 45 -2.31 -2.91 -7.99
CA ILE A 45 -1.21 -3.81 -8.33
C ILE A 45 -0.19 -3.74 -7.22
N VAL A 46 0.13 -4.87 -6.63
CA VAL A 46 1.15 -4.95 -5.59
C VAL A 46 2.12 -6.03 -5.99
N GLU A 47 3.37 -5.62 -6.16
CA GLU A 47 4.47 -6.54 -6.40
C GLU A 47 5.45 -6.39 -5.26
N ALA A 48 5.40 -7.32 -4.34
CA ALA A 48 6.23 -7.24 -3.15
C ALA A 48 6.88 -8.58 -2.85
#